data_aba349076da767aaf463344aa0a8f1f4
#
_entry.id   aba349076da767aaf463344aa0a8f1f4
#
_cell.length_a   1.000
_cell.length_b   1.000
_cell.length_c   1.000
_cell.angle_alpha   90.00
_cell.angle_beta   90.00
_cell.angle_gamma   90.00
#
_symmetry.space_group_name_H-M   'P 1'
#
loop_
_entity.id
_entity.type
_entity.pdbx_description
1 polymer ?
#
loop_
_entity_poly.entity_id
_entity_poly.type
_entity_poly.pdbx_seq_one_letter_code
_entity_poly.pdbx_strand_id
1 'polypeptide(L)'
;MGLSFFLSPALLIFIFKQNSKVDKFSSYQKFPPVETADEDGLLAIGGELSVERLIDAYNRGIFPWYDASQPVLWWSPDPRMVLFPQQLKVSKSMKKLILNNAFEVTFNRDFEAVIENCANIWRQGQSGTWITEEIQKAYLELHELGTAHSVEVWDGNNLVGGLYGIYLEDKKVFCGESMFSTVSNASKYGFIKLVEKLRAEGVKLIDCQIYTAHLESLGAEEISRKEFLGFLA
;
A
#
# COMPACT_ATOMS: atom_id res chain seq x y z
N MET A 1 -9.89 -6.07 -14.97
CA MET A 1 -8.46 -6.42 -14.80
C MET A 1 -7.96 -5.67 -13.58
N GLY A 2 -7.80 -6.39 -12.46
CA GLY A 2 -7.27 -5.80 -11.23
C GLY A 2 -5.79 -5.47 -11.42
N LEU A 3 -5.44 -4.21 -11.33
CA LEU A 3 -4.05 -3.76 -11.36
C LEU A 3 -3.50 -3.90 -9.94
N SER A 4 -2.57 -4.82 -9.75
CA SER A 4 -1.78 -4.90 -8.52
C SER A 4 -0.85 -3.70 -8.43
N PHE A 5 -0.71 -3.10 -7.27
CA PHE A 5 0.36 -2.15 -6.99
C PHE A 5 1.73 -2.84 -6.94
N PHE A 6 1.79 -4.17 -6.87
CA PHE A 6 2.99 -4.93 -6.54
C PHE A 6 3.37 -5.96 -7.59
N LEU A 7 4.68 -6.16 -7.76
CA LEU A 7 5.28 -7.24 -8.55
C LEU A 7 4.96 -8.62 -7.95
N SER A 8 5.05 -9.66 -8.79
CA SER A 8 4.75 -11.05 -8.38
C SER A 8 5.71 -11.58 -7.31
N PRO A 9 5.22 -12.32 -6.29
CA PRO A 9 6.05 -13.02 -5.30
C PRO A 9 7.10 -13.98 -5.90
N ALA A 10 6.91 -14.43 -7.14
CA ALA A 10 7.87 -15.29 -7.84
C ALA A 10 9.25 -14.65 -8.04
N LEU A 11 9.34 -13.33 -8.15
CA LEU A 11 10.60 -12.62 -8.22
C LEU A 11 11.34 -12.64 -6.87
N LEU A 12 10.59 -12.65 -5.77
CA LEU A 12 11.11 -12.73 -4.40
C LEU A 12 11.81 -14.06 -4.08
N ILE A 13 11.35 -15.18 -4.64
CA ILE A 13 11.95 -16.51 -4.40
C ILE A 13 13.41 -16.57 -4.94
N PHE A 14 13.71 -15.80 -5.98
CA PHE A 14 15.08 -15.73 -6.53
C PHE A 14 16.02 -14.96 -5.59
N ILE A 15 15.51 -13.96 -4.88
CA ILE A 15 16.28 -13.09 -3.95
C ILE A 15 16.65 -13.85 -2.67
N PHE A 16 15.77 -14.73 -2.17
CA PHE A 16 16.00 -15.52 -0.95
C PHE A 16 17.24 -16.42 -1.00
N LYS A 17 17.69 -16.78 -2.19
CA LYS A 17 18.83 -17.72 -2.37
C LYS A 17 20.21 -17.08 -2.31
N GLN A 18 20.33 -15.76 -2.32
CA GLN A 18 21.65 -15.11 -2.41
C GLN A 18 22.04 -14.20 -1.24
N ASN A 19 21.11 -13.79 -0.35
CA ASN A 19 21.43 -12.77 0.66
C ASN A 19 21.68 -13.34 2.06
N SER A 20 22.94 -13.65 2.35
CA SER A 20 23.43 -14.03 3.70
C SER A 20 23.65 -12.83 4.64
N LYS A 21 23.26 -11.61 4.27
CA LYS A 21 23.55 -10.38 5.02
C LYS A 21 22.33 -9.74 5.72
N VAL A 22 21.12 -10.22 5.45
CA VAL A 22 19.91 -9.65 6.08
C VAL A 22 19.72 -10.24 7.46
N ASP A 23 19.59 -9.40 8.47
CA ASP A 23 19.43 -9.81 9.86
C ASP A 23 18.13 -10.58 10.09
N LYS A 24 18.26 -11.76 10.74
CA LYS A 24 17.10 -12.51 11.25
C LYS A 24 16.62 -11.87 12.54
N PHE A 25 15.36 -11.50 12.55
CA PHE A 25 14.74 -10.69 13.56
C PHE A 25 14.00 -11.54 14.60
N SER A 26 14.18 -11.25 15.87
CA SER A 26 13.29 -11.78 16.94
C SER A 26 12.21 -10.75 17.28
N SER A 27 11.08 -11.20 17.85
CA SER A 27 9.90 -10.36 18.16
C SER A 27 10.18 -9.11 19.01
N TYR A 28 11.32 -9.04 19.69
CA TYR A 28 11.68 -7.93 20.60
C TYR A 28 12.75 -6.98 20.04
N GLN A 29 13.28 -7.24 18.86
CA GLN A 29 14.34 -6.39 18.29
C GLN A 29 13.77 -5.14 17.61
N LYS A 30 14.46 -4.01 17.78
CA LYS A 30 14.19 -2.79 17.01
C LYS A 30 14.60 -2.99 15.55
N PHE A 31 13.93 -2.32 14.63
CA PHE A 31 14.36 -2.29 13.23
C PHE A 31 15.80 -1.78 13.12
N PRO A 32 16.63 -2.40 12.26
CA PRO A 32 17.93 -1.85 11.92
C PRO A 32 17.79 -0.51 11.19
N PRO A 33 18.87 0.28 11.05
CA PRO A 33 18.86 1.47 10.22
C PRO A 33 18.43 1.14 8.78
N VAL A 34 17.52 1.90 8.20
CA VAL A 34 16.98 1.60 6.86
C VAL A 34 18.03 1.63 5.75
N GLU A 35 19.15 2.32 6.00
CA GLU A 35 20.31 2.37 5.10
C GLU A 35 21.00 0.99 4.97
N THR A 36 20.72 0.05 5.88
CA THR A 36 21.26 -1.31 5.81
C THR A 36 20.43 -2.25 4.96
N ALA A 37 19.29 -1.79 4.42
CA ALA A 37 18.52 -2.57 3.45
C ALA A 37 19.40 -2.94 2.24
N ASP A 38 19.17 -4.13 1.69
CA ASP A 38 19.90 -4.58 0.50
C ASP A 38 19.50 -3.81 -0.77
N GLU A 39 20.08 -4.17 -1.91
CA GLU A 39 19.87 -3.50 -3.20
C GLU A 39 18.42 -3.57 -3.67
N ASP A 40 17.66 -4.60 -3.24
CA ASP A 40 16.24 -4.76 -3.54
C ASP A 40 15.34 -4.07 -2.50
N GLY A 41 15.91 -3.58 -1.41
CA GLY A 41 15.21 -2.90 -0.33
C GLY A 41 14.79 -3.81 0.82
N LEU A 42 15.18 -5.09 0.86
CA LEU A 42 14.91 -5.98 1.98
C LEU A 42 15.77 -5.56 3.19
N LEU A 43 15.09 -5.22 4.30
CA LEU A 43 15.72 -4.69 5.50
C LEU A 43 15.87 -5.75 6.59
N ALA A 44 14.83 -6.55 6.84
CA ALA A 44 14.83 -7.53 7.92
C ALA A 44 13.89 -8.71 7.63
N ILE A 45 14.15 -9.85 8.29
CA ILE A 45 13.40 -11.10 8.13
C ILE A 45 12.95 -11.59 9.50
N GLY A 46 11.66 -11.92 9.64
CA GLY A 46 11.07 -12.48 10.87
C GLY A 46 10.49 -11.41 11.80
N GLY A 47 10.37 -11.76 13.08
CA GLY A 47 9.60 -10.97 14.04
C GLY A 47 8.11 -11.30 13.96
N GLU A 48 7.31 -10.57 14.75
CA GLU A 48 5.84 -10.68 14.75
C GLU A 48 5.20 -9.51 13.99
N LEU A 49 3.99 -9.70 13.50
CA LEU A 49 3.20 -8.69 12.85
C LEU A 49 2.23 -8.05 13.88
N SER A 50 2.78 -7.38 14.91
CA SER A 50 1.95 -6.66 15.88
C SER A 50 1.63 -5.25 15.42
N VAL A 51 0.54 -4.68 15.95
CA VAL A 51 0.10 -3.31 15.67
C VAL A 51 1.21 -2.31 15.99
N GLU A 52 1.86 -2.44 17.15
CA GLU A 52 2.94 -1.54 17.58
C GLU A 52 4.12 -1.60 16.61
N ARG A 53 4.43 -2.82 16.13
CA ARG A 53 5.52 -3.01 15.16
C ARG A 53 5.18 -2.42 13.80
N LEU A 54 3.95 -2.56 13.35
CA LEU A 54 3.49 -1.95 12.11
C LEU A 54 3.55 -0.42 12.19
N ILE A 55 3.08 0.16 13.29
CA ILE A 55 3.16 1.62 13.51
C ILE A 55 4.62 2.10 13.53
N ASP A 56 5.53 1.40 14.26
CA ASP A 56 6.97 1.73 14.24
C ASP A 56 7.57 1.60 12.84
N ALA A 57 7.19 0.54 12.09
CA ALA A 57 7.66 0.32 10.74
C ALA A 57 7.27 1.48 9.81
N TYR A 58 5.98 1.81 9.71
CA TYR A 58 5.50 2.88 8.84
C TYR A 58 6.12 4.24 9.18
N ASN A 59 6.28 4.55 10.46
CA ASN A 59 6.95 5.79 10.89
C ASN A 59 8.43 5.86 10.50
N ARG A 60 9.04 4.73 10.14
CA ARG A 60 10.44 4.63 9.66
C ARG A 60 10.55 4.39 8.16
N GLY A 61 9.45 4.43 7.42
CA GLY A 61 9.44 4.15 6.00
C GLY A 61 9.62 2.68 5.64
N ILE A 62 9.27 1.79 6.57
CA ILE A 62 9.35 0.33 6.44
C ILE A 62 7.94 -0.22 6.28
N PHE A 63 7.77 -1.26 5.48
CA PHE A 63 6.49 -1.96 5.33
C PHE A 63 6.67 -3.47 5.23
N PRO A 64 5.69 -4.29 5.66
CA PRO A 64 5.72 -5.73 5.49
C PRO A 64 5.26 -6.13 4.09
N TRP A 65 5.97 -7.06 3.45
CA TRP A 65 5.53 -7.67 2.20
C TRP A 65 6.13 -9.06 2.05
N TYR A 66 5.28 -10.09 2.17
CA TYR A 66 5.65 -11.51 2.16
C TYR A 66 4.42 -12.37 1.81
N ASP A 67 4.60 -13.62 1.42
CA ASP A 67 3.50 -14.57 1.23
C ASP A 67 3.41 -15.58 2.39
N ALA A 68 2.31 -16.34 2.43
CA ALA A 68 2.03 -17.28 3.53
C ALA A 68 3.08 -18.41 3.70
N SER A 69 3.97 -18.62 2.73
CA SER A 69 5.06 -19.61 2.79
C SER A 69 6.35 -19.04 3.39
N GLN A 70 6.39 -17.73 3.65
CA GLN A 70 7.56 -16.99 4.07
C GLN A 70 7.43 -16.49 5.50
N PRO A 71 8.52 -16.28 6.23
CA PRO A 71 8.50 -15.44 7.42
C PRO A 71 8.14 -14.01 7.04
N VAL A 72 7.77 -13.19 8.02
CA VAL A 72 7.55 -11.75 7.78
C VAL A 72 8.80 -11.13 7.17
N LEU A 73 8.64 -10.42 6.06
CA LEU A 73 9.70 -9.68 5.39
C LEU A 73 9.40 -8.18 5.48
N TRP A 74 10.41 -7.40 5.89
CA TRP A 74 10.32 -5.97 6.10
C TRP A 74 11.17 -5.23 5.07
N TRP A 75 10.56 -4.26 4.40
CA TRP A 75 11.14 -3.61 3.23
C TRP A 75 11.25 -2.10 3.42
N SER A 76 12.33 -1.53 2.89
CA SER A 76 12.54 -0.09 2.74
C SER A 76 13.33 0.16 1.45
N PRO A 77 12.69 0.14 0.27
CA PRO A 77 13.35 0.25 -1.02
C PRO A 77 13.92 1.66 -1.26
N ASP A 78 14.94 1.71 -2.13
CA ASP A 78 15.53 2.91 -2.70
C ASP A 78 15.78 2.66 -4.20
N PRO A 79 15.10 3.38 -5.11
CA PRO A 79 14.20 4.51 -4.89
C PRO A 79 12.85 4.11 -4.30
N ARG A 80 12.10 5.13 -3.82
CA ARG A 80 10.73 5.01 -3.31
C ARG A 80 9.73 5.63 -4.27
N MET A 81 8.73 4.87 -4.69
CA MET A 81 7.65 5.38 -5.53
C MET A 81 6.65 6.18 -4.69
N VAL A 82 6.37 7.42 -5.08
CA VAL A 82 5.48 8.33 -4.34
C VAL A 82 4.58 9.11 -5.29
N LEU A 83 3.43 9.55 -4.80
CA LEU A 83 2.57 10.51 -5.51
C LEU A 83 2.38 11.75 -4.64
N PHE A 84 2.78 12.90 -5.17
CA PHE A 84 2.38 14.18 -4.59
C PHE A 84 0.93 14.48 -5.00
N PRO A 85 -0.02 14.72 -4.05
CA PRO A 85 -1.44 14.87 -4.38
C PRO A 85 -1.73 15.95 -5.43
N GLN A 86 -0.88 16.97 -5.53
CA GLN A 86 -0.98 18.06 -6.52
C GLN A 86 -0.60 17.64 -7.95
N GLN A 87 0.15 16.53 -8.08
CA GLN A 87 0.64 16.01 -9.36
C GLN A 87 -0.25 14.94 -9.97
N LEU A 88 -1.38 14.61 -9.31
CA LEU A 88 -2.32 13.60 -9.81
C LEU A 88 -2.74 13.87 -11.26
N LYS A 89 -2.48 12.92 -12.13
CA LYS A 89 -2.90 12.95 -13.54
C LYS A 89 -4.21 12.18 -13.71
N VAL A 90 -5.27 12.87 -14.09
CA VAL A 90 -6.59 12.29 -14.36
C VAL A 90 -6.87 12.29 -15.86
N SER A 91 -7.03 11.10 -16.44
CA SER A 91 -7.32 10.95 -17.87
C SER A 91 -8.67 11.55 -18.26
N LYS A 92 -8.85 11.88 -19.55
CA LYS A 92 -10.13 12.42 -20.06
C LYS A 92 -11.32 11.49 -19.78
N SER A 93 -11.11 10.17 -19.92
CA SER A 93 -12.15 9.18 -19.64
C SER A 93 -12.53 9.14 -18.15
N MET A 94 -11.55 9.22 -17.24
CA MET A 94 -11.83 9.27 -15.80
C MET A 94 -12.53 10.57 -15.41
N LYS A 95 -12.13 11.72 -15.97
CA LYS A 95 -12.84 13.00 -15.74
C LYS A 95 -14.31 12.91 -16.13
N LYS A 96 -14.63 12.24 -17.26
CA LYS A 96 -16.02 12.02 -17.67
C LYS A 96 -16.81 11.15 -16.67
N LEU A 97 -16.20 10.07 -16.16
CA LEU A 97 -16.84 9.21 -15.14
C LEU A 97 -17.12 9.98 -13.85
N ILE A 98 -16.14 10.81 -13.41
CA ILE A 98 -16.27 11.62 -12.19
C ILE A 98 -17.38 12.68 -12.34
N LEU A 99 -17.41 13.39 -13.47
CA LEU A 99 -18.44 14.39 -13.75
C LEU A 99 -19.85 13.79 -13.81
N ASN A 100 -19.98 12.55 -14.26
CA ASN A 100 -21.25 11.85 -14.34
C ASN A 100 -21.62 11.11 -13.03
N ASN A 101 -20.84 11.23 -11.96
CA ASN A 101 -21.02 10.49 -10.71
C ASN A 101 -21.24 9.00 -10.96
N ALA A 102 -20.37 8.37 -11.78
CA ALA A 102 -20.54 6.99 -12.25
C ALA A 102 -20.56 5.96 -11.11
N PHE A 103 -19.98 6.27 -9.97
CA PHE A 103 -19.93 5.44 -8.76
C PHE A 103 -20.15 6.32 -7.52
N GLU A 104 -20.71 5.74 -6.47
CA GLU A 104 -20.68 6.29 -5.12
C GLU A 104 -19.35 5.92 -4.46
N VAL A 105 -18.79 6.84 -3.65
CA VAL A 105 -17.56 6.58 -2.88
C VAL A 105 -17.81 6.89 -1.42
N THR A 106 -17.44 5.94 -0.57
CA THR A 106 -17.43 6.10 0.89
C THR A 106 -16.03 5.93 1.45
N PHE A 107 -15.84 6.32 2.69
CA PHE A 107 -14.56 6.21 3.39
C PHE A 107 -14.81 5.57 4.75
N ASN A 108 -14.04 4.53 5.07
CA ASN A 108 -14.12 3.81 6.36
C ASN A 108 -15.52 3.24 6.67
N ARG A 109 -16.31 2.93 5.66
CA ARG A 109 -17.66 2.37 5.84
C ARG A 109 -17.63 0.87 6.02
N ASP A 110 -16.73 0.19 5.31
CA ASP A 110 -16.64 -1.27 5.29
C ASP A 110 -15.19 -1.72 5.00
N PHE A 111 -14.30 -1.44 5.96
CA PHE A 111 -12.88 -1.77 5.83
C PHE A 111 -12.65 -3.27 5.66
N GLU A 112 -13.40 -4.09 6.41
CA GLU A 112 -13.32 -5.55 6.35
C GLU A 112 -13.61 -6.06 4.95
N ALA A 113 -14.72 -5.64 4.32
CA ALA A 113 -15.04 -6.02 2.96
C ALA A 113 -13.97 -5.55 1.95
N VAL A 114 -13.35 -4.38 2.16
CA VAL A 114 -12.29 -3.90 1.26
C VAL A 114 -11.05 -4.77 1.35
N ILE A 115 -10.54 -5.07 2.56
CA ILE A 115 -9.33 -5.87 2.72
C ILE A 115 -9.53 -7.32 2.26
N GLU A 116 -10.69 -7.91 2.54
CA GLU A 116 -11.07 -9.24 2.05
C GLU A 116 -11.10 -9.31 0.50
N ASN A 117 -11.72 -8.33 -0.15
CA ASN A 117 -11.73 -8.25 -1.61
C ASN A 117 -10.31 -8.05 -2.17
N CYS A 118 -9.46 -7.25 -1.52
CA CYS A 118 -8.05 -7.10 -1.90
C CYS A 118 -7.28 -8.41 -1.77
N ALA A 119 -7.56 -9.22 -0.74
CA ALA A 119 -6.94 -10.52 -0.53
C ALA A 119 -7.38 -11.55 -1.57
N ASN A 120 -8.66 -11.54 -1.96
CA ASN A 120 -9.26 -12.56 -2.81
C ASN A 120 -9.24 -12.25 -4.31
N ILE A 121 -8.92 -11.02 -4.72
CA ILE A 121 -8.90 -10.66 -6.14
C ILE A 121 -7.80 -11.43 -6.88
N TRP A 122 -8.19 -12.15 -7.93
CA TRP A 122 -7.23 -12.83 -8.79
C TRP A 122 -6.33 -11.83 -9.53
N ARG A 123 -5.03 -12.06 -9.50
CA ARG A 123 -4.03 -11.25 -10.18
C ARG A 123 -3.19 -12.10 -11.11
N GLN A 124 -3.08 -11.68 -12.36
CA GLN A 124 -2.27 -12.39 -13.35
C GLN A 124 -0.80 -12.45 -12.90
N GLY A 125 -0.22 -13.66 -12.90
CA GLY A 125 1.18 -13.88 -12.50
C GLY A 125 1.41 -14.04 -10.99
N GLN A 126 0.35 -14.10 -10.18
CA GLN A 126 0.44 -14.39 -8.75
C GLN A 126 -0.20 -15.75 -8.47
N SER A 127 0.51 -16.63 -7.75
CA SER A 127 0.01 -17.93 -7.30
C SER A 127 -0.77 -17.86 -5.97
N GLY A 128 -0.91 -16.67 -5.37
CA GLY A 128 -1.58 -16.44 -4.09
C GLY A 128 -1.67 -14.94 -3.78
N THR A 129 -2.03 -14.63 -2.56
CA THR A 129 -2.06 -13.26 -2.05
C THR A 129 -0.99 -13.06 -0.97
N TRP A 130 -0.44 -11.86 -0.90
CA TRP A 130 0.39 -11.45 0.24
C TRP A 130 -0.46 -10.97 1.43
N ILE A 131 -1.75 -10.71 1.20
CA ILE A 131 -2.68 -10.27 2.25
C ILE A 131 -3.21 -11.52 2.97
N THR A 132 -2.35 -12.11 3.81
CA THR A 132 -2.66 -13.30 4.61
C THR A 132 -3.71 -12.99 5.69
N GLU A 133 -4.27 -14.02 6.34
CA GLU A 133 -5.19 -13.84 7.47
C GLU A 133 -4.54 -13.04 8.62
N GLU A 134 -3.25 -13.25 8.85
CA GLU A 134 -2.49 -12.50 9.86
C GLU A 134 -2.40 -11.00 9.50
N ILE A 135 -2.13 -10.69 8.23
CA ILE A 135 -2.14 -9.30 7.73
C ILE A 135 -3.54 -8.71 7.86
N GLN A 136 -4.59 -9.40 7.41
CA GLN A 136 -5.97 -8.91 7.51
C GLN A 136 -6.32 -8.55 8.96
N LYS A 137 -6.03 -9.46 9.90
CA LYS A 137 -6.28 -9.22 11.32
C LYS A 137 -5.53 -7.99 11.85
N ALA A 138 -4.23 -7.88 11.57
CA ALA A 138 -3.43 -6.76 12.05
C ALA A 138 -3.90 -5.41 11.48
N TYR A 139 -4.33 -5.37 10.21
CA TYR A 139 -4.84 -4.14 9.60
C TYR A 139 -6.26 -3.80 10.04
N LEU A 140 -7.10 -4.78 10.38
CA LEU A 140 -8.37 -4.53 11.05
C LEU A 140 -8.17 -3.87 12.42
N GLU A 141 -7.24 -4.36 13.23
CA GLU A 141 -6.87 -3.73 14.50
C GLU A 141 -6.34 -2.30 14.31
N LEU A 142 -5.50 -2.05 13.27
CA LEU A 142 -5.05 -0.70 12.91
C LEU A 142 -6.21 0.20 12.47
N HIS A 143 -7.23 -0.36 11.82
CA HIS A 143 -8.43 0.39 11.45
C HIS A 143 -9.26 0.79 12.67
N GLU A 144 -9.46 -0.12 13.63
CA GLU A 144 -10.14 0.17 14.89
C GLU A 144 -9.43 1.28 15.68
N LEU A 145 -8.09 1.37 15.58
CA LEU A 145 -7.28 2.44 16.16
C LEU A 145 -7.28 3.74 15.35
N GLY A 146 -7.96 3.78 14.20
CA GLY A 146 -8.03 4.95 13.32
C GLY A 146 -6.77 5.22 12.51
N THR A 147 -5.86 4.25 12.39
CA THR A 147 -4.60 4.38 11.63
C THR A 147 -4.74 3.84 10.21
N ALA A 148 -5.45 2.73 10.02
CA ALA A 148 -5.75 2.20 8.69
C ALA A 148 -7.10 2.72 8.19
N HIS A 149 -7.15 3.09 6.92
CA HIS A 149 -8.32 3.70 6.27
C HIS A 149 -8.66 2.99 4.97
N SER A 150 -9.96 2.90 4.67
CA SER A 150 -10.46 2.35 3.41
C SER A 150 -11.22 3.37 2.58
N VAL A 151 -11.29 3.05 1.31
CA VAL A 151 -12.15 3.71 0.32
C VAL A 151 -12.97 2.63 -0.35
N GLU A 152 -14.27 2.77 -0.32
CA GLU A 152 -15.22 1.88 -0.96
C GLU A 152 -15.79 2.55 -2.21
N VAL A 153 -15.92 1.79 -3.28
CA VAL A 153 -16.53 2.23 -4.54
C VAL A 153 -17.73 1.36 -4.84
N TRP A 154 -18.90 1.99 -4.92
CA TRP A 154 -20.19 1.32 -5.02
C TRP A 154 -20.86 1.58 -6.36
N ASP A 155 -21.44 0.52 -6.93
CA ASP A 155 -22.41 0.60 -8.03
C ASP A 155 -23.78 0.12 -7.49
N GLY A 156 -24.66 1.07 -7.17
CA GLY A 156 -25.82 0.83 -6.35
C GLY A 156 -25.44 0.28 -4.97
N ASN A 157 -25.89 -0.93 -4.64
CA ASN A 157 -25.56 -1.60 -3.37
C ASN A 157 -24.35 -2.56 -3.48
N ASN A 158 -23.71 -2.64 -4.65
CA ASN A 158 -22.61 -3.57 -4.86
C ASN A 158 -21.28 -2.88 -4.65
N LEU A 159 -20.41 -3.44 -3.80
CA LEU A 159 -19.03 -3.01 -3.65
C LEU A 159 -18.23 -3.50 -4.87
N VAL A 160 -17.90 -2.59 -5.79
CA VAL A 160 -17.28 -2.92 -7.08
C VAL A 160 -15.81 -2.55 -7.20
N GLY A 161 -15.29 -1.86 -6.20
CA GLY A 161 -13.89 -1.51 -6.09
C GLY A 161 -13.58 -0.91 -4.74
N GLY A 162 -12.32 -0.83 -4.42
CA GLY A 162 -11.87 -0.24 -3.16
C GLY A 162 -10.36 -0.27 -3.04
N LEU A 163 -9.88 0.38 -2.02
CA LEU A 163 -8.47 0.38 -1.63
C LEU A 163 -8.35 0.70 -0.14
N TYR A 164 -7.22 0.32 0.44
CA TYR A 164 -6.91 0.68 1.81
C TYR A 164 -5.45 1.12 1.97
N GLY A 165 -5.16 1.76 3.08
CA GLY A 165 -3.81 2.20 3.42
C GLY A 165 -3.72 2.75 4.83
N ILE A 166 -2.51 3.15 5.20
CA ILE A 166 -2.14 3.68 6.51
C ILE A 166 -2.02 5.20 6.42
N TYR A 167 -2.65 5.91 7.33
CA TYR A 167 -2.55 7.36 7.40
C TYR A 167 -1.72 7.80 8.61
N LEU A 168 -0.52 8.27 8.36
CA LEU A 168 0.35 8.90 9.35
C LEU A 168 -0.05 10.37 9.45
N GLU A 169 -1.09 10.65 10.26
CA GLU A 169 -1.74 11.96 10.31
C GLU A 169 -0.77 13.07 10.73
N ASP A 170 0.08 12.82 11.73
CA ASP A 170 1.08 13.75 12.23
C ASP A 170 2.11 14.16 11.18
N LYS A 171 2.42 13.24 10.25
CA LYS A 171 3.37 13.44 9.16
C LYS A 171 2.72 13.99 7.90
N LYS A 172 1.40 13.88 7.80
CA LYS A 172 0.63 14.15 6.58
C LYS A 172 1.10 13.28 5.40
N VAL A 173 1.33 11.98 5.69
CA VAL A 173 1.71 10.95 4.72
C VAL A 173 0.68 9.84 4.73
N PHE A 174 0.21 9.44 3.56
CA PHE A 174 -0.66 8.28 3.38
C PHE A 174 0.11 7.15 2.67
N CYS A 175 0.17 5.96 3.26
CA CYS A 175 0.81 4.79 2.65
C CYS A 175 -0.29 3.91 2.02
N GLY A 176 -0.33 3.84 0.69
CA GLY A 176 -1.28 2.99 -0.03
C GLY A 176 -0.86 1.53 0.02
N GLU A 177 -1.75 0.62 0.42
CA GLU A 177 -1.42 -0.80 0.60
C GLU A 177 -1.88 -1.66 -0.57
N SER A 178 -3.17 -1.69 -0.83
CA SER A 178 -3.72 -2.52 -1.89
C SER A 178 -5.02 -1.95 -2.43
N MET A 179 -5.39 -2.38 -3.64
CA MET A 179 -6.68 -2.06 -4.25
C MET A 179 -7.24 -3.25 -5.00
N PHE A 180 -8.57 -3.28 -5.12
CA PHE A 180 -9.29 -4.23 -5.96
C PHE A 180 -10.28 -3.53 -6.89
N SER A 181 -10.71 -4.23 -7.92
CA SER A 181 -11.72 -3.73 -8.86
C SER A 181 -12.39 -4.92 -9.55
N THR A 182 -13.71 -5.05 -9.41
CA THR A 182 -14.53 -6.03 -10.13
C THR A 182 -15.17 -5.41 -11.38
N VAL A 183 -15.28 -4.08 -11.41
CA VAL A 183 -15.79 -3.30 -12.54
C VAL A 183 -14.70 -2.37 -13.06
N SER A 184 -14.61 -2.23 -14.38
CA SER A 184 -13.60 -1.39 -15.03
C SER A 184 -13.60 0.03 -14.47
N ASN A 185 -12.41 0.54 -14.14
CA ASN A 185 -12.15 1.86 -13.61
C ASN A 185 -12.61 2.13 -12.16
N ALA A 186 -13.28 1.20 -11.47
CA ALA A 186 -13.77 1.44 -10.13
C ALA A 186 -12.62 1.77 -9.15
N SER A 187 -11.52 0.98 -9.12
CA SER A 187 -10.39 1.27 -8.23
C SER A 187 -9.69 2.60 -8.56
N LYS A 188 -9.55 2.94 -9.87
CA LYS A 188 -9.02 4.25 -10.25
C LYS A 188 -9.91 5.40 -9.80
N TYR A 189 -11.23 5.21 -9.89
CA TYR A 189 -12.20 6.20 -9.43
C TYR A 189 -12.06 6.44 -7.93
N GLY A 190 -12.02 5.37 -7.13
CA GLY A 190 -11.80 5.45 -5.69
C GLY A 190 -10.46 6.12 -5.34
N PHE A 191 -9.38 5.74 -6.04
CA PHE A 191 -8.06 6.33 -5.83
C PHE A 191 -8.05 7.85 -6.12
N ILE A 192 -8.67 8.29 -7.22
CA ILE A 192 -8.76 9.73 -7.52
C ILE A 192 -9.54 10.46 -6.43
N LYS A 193 -10.66 9.88 -5.94
CA LYS A 193 -11.45 10.46 -4.85
C LYS A 193 -10.67 10.52 -3.53
N LEU A 194 -9.88 9.48 -3.23
CA LEU A 194 -8.96 9.52 -2.10
C LEU A 194 -7.95 10.65 -2.23
N VAL A 195 -7.29 10.78 -3.37
CA VAL A 195 -6.28 11.85 -3.58
C VAL A 195 -6.90 13.24 -3.47
N GLU A 196 -8.13 13.44 -4.00
CA GLU A 196 -8.88 14.69 -3.85
C GLU A 196 -9.12 15.02 -2.36
N LYS A 197 -9.55 14.03 -1.57
CA LYS A 197 -9.78 14.16 -0.12
C LYS A 197 -8.47 14.47 0.62
N LEU A 198 -7.43 13.65 0.42
CA LEU A 198 -6.13 13.81 1.06
C LEU A 198 -5.48 15.16 0.74
N ARG A 199 -5.63 15.65 -0.50
CA ARG A 199 -5.17 16.97 -0.89
C ARG A 199 -5.90 18.08 -0.12
N ALA A 200 -7.21 17.96 0.09
CA ALA A 200 -7.99 18.91 0.87
C ALA A 200 -7.59 18.91 2.37
N GLU A 201 -7.13 17.77 2.89
CA GLU A 201 -6.64 17.59 4.26
C GLU A 201 -5.16 18.00 4.45
N GLY A 202 -4.51 18.46 3.38
CA GLY A 202 -3.13 18.93 3.41
C GLY A 202 -2.09 17.81 3.46
N VAL A 203 -2.44 16.61 3.01
CA VAL A 203 -1.49 15.51 2.86
C VAL A 203 -0.39 15.92 1.88
N LYS A 204 0.85 15.71 2.30
CA LYS A 204 2.05 16.11 1.55
C LYS A 204 2.42 15.10 0.49
N LEU A 205 2.24 13.80 0.80
CA LEU A 205 2.74 12.69 -0.01
C LEU A 205 1.89 11.45 0.20
N ILE A 206 1.68 10.70 -0.89
CA ILE A 206 1.15 9.34 -0.88
C ILE A 206 2.32 8.41 -1.20
N ASP A 207 2.66 7.56 -0.25
CA ASP A 207 3.65 6.50 -0.42
C ASP A 207 3.03 5.35 -1.22
N CYS A 208 3.61 5.05 -2.36
CA CYS A 208 3.21 3.97 -3.26
C CYS A 208 4.22 2.82 -3.24
N GLN A 209 5.22 2.87 -2.38
CA GLN A 209 6.28 1.91 -2.10
C GLN A 209 7.16 1.61 -3.32
N ILE A 210 6.65 0.91 -4.33
CA ILE A 210 7.40 0.35 -5.46
C ILE A 210 6.85 0.87 -6.78
N TYR A 211 7.73 1.06 -7.74
CA TYR A 211 7.38 1.47 -9.10
C TYR A 211 6.38 0.52 -9.77
N THR A 212 5.36 1.09 -10.36
CA THR A 212 4.54 0.45 -11.38
C THR A 212 4.19 1.45 -12.49
N ALA A 213 4.14 1.00 -13.74
CA ALA A 213 3.73 1.83 -14.86
C ALA A 213 2.31 2.42 -14.68
N HIS A 214 1.47 1.73 -13.91
CA HIS A 214 0.14 2.23 -13.56
C HIS A 214 0.21 3.48 -12.68
N LEU A 215 0.99 3.45 -11.61
CA LEU A 215 1.19 4.59 -10.71
C LEU A 215 1.86 5.77 -11.41
N GLU A 216 2.88 5.50 -12.22
CA GLU A 216 3.52 6.51 -13.07
C GLU A 216 2.50 7.20 -14.00
N SER A 217 1.58 6.44 -14.58
CA SER A 217 0.50 6.99 -15.43
C SER A 217 -0.46 7.91 -14.68
N LEU A 218 -0.55 7.77 -13.35
CA LEU A 218 -1.33 8.62 -12.45
C LEU A 218 -0.53 9.82 -11.93
N GLY A 219 0.75 9.93 -12.28
CA GLY A 219 1.62 11.04 -11.91
C GLY A 219 2.55 10.76 -10.74
N ALA A 220 2.61 9.51 -10.27
CA ALA A 220 3.60 9.12 -9.29
C ALA A 220 5.02 9.12 -9.91
N GLU A 221 6.02 9.33 -9.07
CA GLU A 221 7.43 9.41 -9.44
C GLU A 221 8.31 8.72 -8.38
N GLU A 222 9.50 8.36 -8.75
CA GLU A 222 10.50 7.81 -7.84
C GLU A 222 11.36 8.92 -7.26
N ILE A 223 11.46 8.91 -5.91
CA ILE A 223 12.39 9.77 -5.16
C ILE A 223 13.39 8.91 -4.38
N SER A 224 14.48 9.49 -3.91
CA SER A 224 15.39 8.75 -3.04
C SER A 224 14.72 8.40 -1.71
N ARG A 225 15.07 7.24 -1.12
CA ARG A 225 14.63 6.89 0.24
C ARG A 225 14.96 7.99 1.25
N LYS A 226 16.12 8.63 1.13
CA LYS A 226 16.51 9.75 1.99
C LYS A 226 15.52 10.92 1.91
N GLU A 227 15.09 11.27 0.72
CA GLU A 227 14.08 12.33 0.52
C GLU A 227 12.74 11.93 1.09
N PHE A 228 12.29 10.70 0.83
CA PHE A 228 11.07 10.13 1.40
C PHE A 228 11.05 10.18 2.93
N LEU A 229 12.15 9.75 3.59
CA LEU A 229 12.27 9.79 5.05
C LEU A 229 12.21 11.21 5.61
N GLY A 230 12.57 12.22 4.83
CA GLY A 230 12.40 13.63 5.20
C GLY A 230 10.94 14.04 5.41
N PHE A 231 9.98 13.34 4.80
CA PHE A 231 8.54 13.56 5.05
C PHE A 231 8.04 12.88 6.32
N LEU A 232 8.79 11.89 6.83
CA LEU A 232 8.45 11.16 8.06
C LEU A 232 9.15 11.73 9.32
N ALA A 233 10.06 12.69 9.15
CA ALA A 233 10.80 13.33 10.25
C ALA A 233 9.92 14.31 11.09
#